data_21aef9430a8cd1cf4d4d3846616dc909
#
_entry.id   21aef9430a8cd1cf4d4d3846616dc909
#
_cell.length_a   1.000
_cell.length_b   1.000
_cell.length_c   1.000
_cell.angle_alpha   90.00
_cell.angle_beta   90.00
_cell.angle_gamma   90.00
#
_symmetry.space_group_name_H-M   'P 1'
#
loop_
_entity.id
_entity.type
_entity.pdbx_description
1 polymer ?
#
loop_
_entity_poly.entity_id
_entity_poly.type
_entity_poly.pdbx_seq_one_letter_code
_entity_poly.pdbx_strand_id
1 'polypeptide(L)'
;AAEKLYTAMVTDSGRFLYSSVSASTHDRASFLLSFPFDRSRIYRNLYSEDLENVRMRGLFMSRIKVTRNNVAYVYSTREDVAKMGLSPFSISRGMVNTMANINGVKIWVNFTEDGENVLAELRSDGIDINPIAVAYGGGGHKAASGATLKSKAEALSMLEDLDRLSGEER
;
A
#
# COMPACT_ATOMS: atom_id res chain seq x y z
N ALA A 1 26.67 6.50 -14.89
CA ALA A 1 25.60 7.52 -14.76
C ALA A 1 24.27 6.96 -15.29
N ALA A 2 24.17 6.44 -16.54
CA ALA A 2 22.95 5.97 -17.17
C ALA A 2 22.21 4.89 -16.36
N GLU A 3 22.92 3.88 -15.83
CA GLU A 3 22.35 2.83 -14.97
C GLU A 3 21.62 3.40 -13.74
N LYS A 4 22.27 4.34 -13.03
CA LYS A 4 21.66 4.98 -11.84
C LYS A 4 20.41 5.80 -12.20
N LEU A 5 20.47 6.54 -13.31
CA LEU A 5 19.32 7.32 -13.78
C LEU A 5 18.17 6.42 -14.22
N TYR A 6 18.44 5.33 -14.91
CA TYR A 6 17.43 4.36 -15.28
C TYR A 6 16.80 3.69 -14.05
N THR A 7 17.62 3.31 -13.07
CA THR A 7 17.14 2.76 -11.78
C THR A 7 16.20 3.73 -11.07
N ALA A 8 16.59 5.01 -10.96
CA ALA A 8 15.77 6.05 -10.36
C ALA A 8 14.45 6.23 -11.12
N MET A 9 14.48 6.24 -12.46
CA MET A 9 13.30 6.34 -13.29
C MET A 9 12.34 5.14 -13.07
N VAL A 10 12.86 3.92 -12.97
CA VAL A 10 12.06 2.72 -12.69
C VAL A 10 11.37 2.80 -11.32
N THR A 11 12.07 3.26 -10.28
CA THR A 11 11.51 3.37 -8.93
C THR A 11 10.50 4.51 -8.83
N ASP A 12 10.82 5.68 -9.36
CA ASP A 12 9.99 6.89 -9.27
C ASP A 12 8.70 6.81 -10.10
N SER A 13 8.74 6.06 -11.21
CA SER A 13 7.57 5.82 -12.06
C SER A 13 6.74 4.59 -11.67
N GLY A 14 7.09 3.92 -10.58
CA GLY A 14 6.46 2.65 -10.19
C GLY A 14 6.54 1.60 -11.32
N ARG A 15 7.70 1.43 -11.92
CA ARG A 15 7.91 0.55 -13.08
C ARG A 15 7.12 1.00 -14.33
N PHE A 16 7.00 2.30 -14.52
CA PHE A 16 6.21 2.93 -15.59
C PHE A 16 4.69 2.69 -15.48
N LEU A 17 4.17 2.45 -14.28
CA LEU A 17 2.74 2.20 -14.04
C LEU A 17 1.99 3.45 -13.56
N TYR A 18 2.68 4.47 -13.05
CA TYR A 18 2.02 5.66 -12.52
C TYR A 18 1.45 6.54 -13.64
N SER A 19 0.35 7.23 -13.36
CA SER A 19 -0.34 8.12 -14.30
C SER A 19 0.50 9.30 -14.80
N SER A 20 1.59 9.64 -14.09
CA SER A 20 2.56 10.66 -14.50
C SER A 20 3.49 10.21 -15.64
N VAL A 21 3.49 8.92 -15.99
CA VAL A 21 4.30 8.37 -17.08
C VAL A 21 3.73 8.80 -18.42
N SER A 22 4.59 9.33 -19.29
CA SER A 22 4.22 9.85 -20.61
C SER A 22 5.13 9.29 -21.70
N ALA A 23 4.82 9.57 -22.97
CA ALA A 23 5.70 9.25 -24.10
C ALA A 23 7.13 9.78 -23.88
N SER A 24 7.26 11.03 -23.41
CA SER A 24 8.57 11.64 -23.06
C SER A 24 9.32 10.85 -21.99
N THR A 25 8.63 10.21 -21.03
CA THR A 25 9.27 9.34 -20.05
C THR A 25 9.89 8.11 -20.71
N HIS A 26 9.16 7.49 -21.65
CA HIS A 26 9.67 6.34 -22.39
C HIS A 26 10.80 6.71 -23.36
N ASP A 27 10.78 7.89 -23.99
CA ASP A 27 11.86 8.38 -24.84
C ASP A 27 13.15 8.53 -24.04
N ARG A 28 13.07 9.10 -22.83
CA ARG A 28 14.23 9.21 -21.92
C ARG A 28 14.73 7.85 -21.46
N ALA A 29 13.81 6.92 -21.17
CA ALA A 29 14.20 5.54 -20.83
C ALA A 29 14.90 4.86 -22.00
N SER A 30 14.39 5.03 -23.22
CA SER A 30 15.01 4.51 -24.48
C SER A 30 16.43 5.07 -24.65
N PHE A 31 16.61 6.38 -24.48
CA PHE A 31 17.95 7.00 -24.51
C PHE A 31 18.91 6.38 -23.49
N LEU A 32 18.45 6.20 -22.23
CA LEU A 32 19.30 5.59 -21.20
C LEU A 32 19.66 4.14 -21.52
N LEU A 33 18.74 3.40 -22.16
CA LEU A 33 18.95 2.01 -22.56
C LEU A 33 19.94 1.85 -23.74
N SER A 34 20.30 2.94 -24.43
CA SER A 34 21.35 2.92 -25.45
C SER A 34 22.77 2.78 -24.85
N PHE A 35 22.93 2.99 -23.56
CA PHE A 35 24.19 2.79 -22.84
C PHE A 35 24.30 1.35 -22.32
N PRO A 36 25.55 0.79 -22.28
CA PRO A 36 25.76 -0.58 -21.83
C PRO A 36 25.59 -0.71 -20.31
N PHE A 37 24.55 -1.37 -19.83
CA PHE A 37 24.37 -1.83 -18.46
C PHE A 37 23.40 -3.03 -18.38
N ASP A 38 23.49 -3.81 -17.31
CA ASP A 38 22.63 -4.97 -17.11
C ASP A 38 21.30 -4.55 -16.48
N ARG A 39 20.29 -4.36 -17.34
CA ARG A 39 18.89 -4.08 -16.91
C ARG A 39 18.33 -5.16 -16.02
N SER A 40 18.59 -6.44 -16.32
CA SER A 40 18.05 -7.54 -15.53
C SER A 40 18.60 -7.55 -14.11
N ARG A 41 19.86 -7.13 -13.92
CA ARG A 41 20.43 -6.96 -12.59
C ARG A 41 19.73 -5.87 -11.80
N ILE A 42 19.37 -4.74 -12.45
CA ILE A 42 18.62 -3.67 -11.78
C ILE A 42 17.29 -4.22 -11.23
N TYR A 43 16.51 -4.89 -12.06
CA TYR A 43 15.22 -5.44 -11.64
C TYR A 43 15.35 -6.53 -10.58
N ARG A 44 16.35 -7.41 -10.68
CA ARG A 44 16.64 -8.38 -9.62
C ARG A 44 16.95 -7.67 -8.29
N ASN A 45 17.83 -6.69 -8.30
CA ASN A 45 18.22 -5.97 -7.08
C ASN A 45 17.07 -5.18 -6.44
N LEU A 46 16.13 -4.67 -7.25
CA LEU A 46 15.00 -3.89 -6.75
C LEU A 46 13.83 -4.77 -6.24
N TYR A 47 13.65 -5.94 -6.80
CA TYR A 47 12.42 -6.72 -6.62
C TYR A 47 12.62 -8.17 -6.18
N SER A 48 13.86 -8.62 -6.00
CA SER A 48 14.10 -9.90 -5.31
C SER A 48 13.76 -9.76 -3.84
N GLU A 49 13.07 -10.73 -3.32
CA GLU A 49 12.68 -10.80 -1.92
C GLU A 49 13.13 -12.12 -1.31
N ASP A 50 13.41 -12.11 -0.02
CA ASP A 50 13.65 -13.34 0.73
C ASP A 50 12.38 -14.18 0.81
N LEU A 51 12.53 -15.50 0.76
CA LEU A 51 11.40 -16.44 0.81
C LEU A 51 10.52 -16.22 2.05
N GLU A 52 11.11 -15.80 3.17
CA GLU A 52 10.39 -15.48 4.39
C GLU A 52 9.43 -14.32 4.18
N ASN A 53 9.88 -13.23 3.55
CA ASN A 53 9.03 -12.08 3.22
C ASN A 53 7.89 -12.47 2.27
N VAL A 54 8.15 -13.34 1.30
CA VAL A 54 7.12 -13.87 0.39
C VAL A 54 6.07 -14.68 1.17
N ARG A 55 6.49 -15.55 2.10
CA ARG A 55 5.60 -16.32 2.96
C ARG A 55 4.74 -15.41 3.86
N MET A 56 5.37 -14.42 4.50
CA MET A 56 4.66 -13.46 5.36
C MET A 56 3.63 -12.67 4.56
N ARG A 57 3.98 -12.22 3.36
CA ARG A 57 3.02 -11.55 2.47
C ARG A 57 1.86 -12.47 2.06
N GLY A 58 2.14 -13.74 1.75
CA GLY A 58 1.10 -14.73 1.46
C GLY A 58 0.15 -14.94 2.63
N LEU A 59 0.69 -15.06 3.85
CA LEU A 59 -0.10 -15.15 5.08
C LEU A 59 -0.97 -13.90 5.30
N PHE A 60 -0.41 -12.70 5.11
CA PHE A 60 -1.17 -11.47 5.20
C PHE A 60 -2.31 -11.42 4.15
N MET A 61 -2.00 -11.73 2.90
CA MET A 61 -2.98 -11.72 1.80
C MET A 61 -4.13 -12.71 2.02
N SER A 62 -3.87 -13.88 2.60
CA SER A 62 -4.91 -14.88 2.91
C SER A 62 -5.94 -14.39 3.93
N ARG A 63 -5.66 -13.30 4.65
CA ARG A 63 -6.52 -12.71 5.67
C ARG A 63 -7.33 -11.51 5.16
N ILE A 64 -7.16 -11.13 3.89
CA ILE A 64 -7.91 -10.02 3.30
C ILE A 64 -9.41 -10.34 3.35
N LYS A 65 -10.17 -9.38 3.86
CA LYS A 65 -11.62 -9.39 3.87
C LYS A 65 -12.13 -8.20 3.06
N VAL A 66 -13.36 -8.28 2.60
CA VAL A 66 -14.01 -7.23 1.83
C VAL A 66 -15.36 -6.92 2.46
N THR A 67 -15.68 -5.65 2.61
CA THR A 67 -16.95 -5.16 3.13
C THR A 67 -18.05 -5.23 2.06
N ARG A 68 -19.29 -4.88 2.44
CA ARG A 68 -20.45 -4.87 1.52
C ARG A 68 -20.24 -3.95 0.31
N ASN A 69 -19.60 -2.79 0.51
CA ASN A 69 -19.34 -1.81 -0.54
C ASN A 69 -17.92 -1.90 -1.11
N ASN A 70 -17.29 -3.09 -1.01
CA ASN A 70 -16.00 -3.42 -1.62
C ASN A 70 -14.81 -2.61 -1.05
N VAL A 71 -14.77 -2.34 0.24
CA VAL A 71 -13.54 -1.92 0.92
C VAL A 71 -12.77 -3.17 1.33
N ALA A 72 -11.54 -3.33 0.82
CA ALA A 72 -10.67 -4.40 1.28
C ALA A 72 -9.98 -4.01 2.59
N TYR A 73 -9.88 -4.95 3.53
CA TYR A 73 -9.22 -4.70 4.80
C TYR A 73 -8.55 -5.93 5.39
N VAL A 74 -7.53 -5.67 6.20
CA VAL A 74 -6.92 -6.63 7.13
C VAL A 74 -6.89 -6.00 8.51
N TYR A 75 -7.20 -6.79 9.54
CA TYR A 75 -6.97 -6.42 10.94
C TYR A 75 -5.96 -7.39 11.53
N SER A 76 -4.78 -6.89 11.92
CA SER A 76 -3.70 -7.66 12.53
C SER A 76 -3.65 -7.43 14.03
N THR A 77 -3.94 -8.46 14.80
CA THR A 77 -3.82 -8.45 16.27
C THR A 77 -2.36 -8.47 16.70
N ARG A 78 -2.08 -8.19 17.98
CA ARG A 78 -0.72 -8.34 18.55
C ARG A 78 -0.16 -9.74 18.36
N GLU A 79 -1.01 -10.76 18.48
CA GLU A 79 -0.62 -12.15 18.26
C GLU A 79 -0.21 -12.38 16.78
N ASP A 80 -0.95 -11.81 15.85
CA ASP A 80 -0.61 -11.87 14.42
C ASP A 80 0.71 -11.15 14.12
N VAL A 81 0.90 -9.97 14.71
CA VAL A 81 2.15 -9.20 14.60
C VAL A 81 3.34 -10.01 15.13
N ALA A 82 3.18 -10.62 16.31
CA ALA A 82 4.22 -11.46 16.90
C ALA A 82 4.57 -12.68 16.02
N LYS A 83 3.55 -13.35 15.43
CA LYS A 83 3.74 -14.49 14.51
C LYS A 83 4.47 -14.09 13.22
N MET A 84 4.25 -12.85 12.76
CA MET A 84 4.93 -12.33 11.56
C MET A 84 6.40 -11.97 11.83
N GLY A 85 6.81 -11.79 13.09
CA GLY A 85 8.19 -11.42 13.44
C GLY A 85 8.63 -10.05 12.92
N LEU A 86 7.68 -9.19 12.51
CA LEU A 86 7.91 -7.86 11.97
C LEU A 86 7.42 -6.80 12.96
N SER A 87 7.94 -5.57 12.86
CA SER A 87 7.40 -4.47 13.64
C SER A 87 5.96 -4.12 13.19
N PRO A 88 5.09 -3.62 14.10
CA PRO A 88 3.75 -3.15 13.73
C PRO A 88 3.78 -2.15 12.57
N PHE A 89 4.73 -1.23 12.59
CA PHE A 89 4.94 -0.24 11.53
C PHE A 89 5.26 -0.88 10.17
N SER A 90 6.13 -1.90 10.16
CA SER A 90 6.48 -2.61 8.92
C SER A 90 5.28 -3.37 8.33
N ILE A 91 4.44 -3.96 9.18
CA ILE A 91 3.20 -4.63 8.75
C ILE A 91 2.21 -3.58 8.25
N SER A 92 2.00 -2.50 9.03
CA SER A 92 1.04 -1.46 8.70
C SER A 92 1.33 -0.84 7.33
N ARG A 93 2.49 -0.26 7.13
CA ARG A 93 2.89 0.41 5.88
C ARG A 93 3.37 -0.53 4.78
N GLY A 94 4.13 -1.56 5.15
CA GLY A 94 4.74 -2.46 4.17
C GLY A 94 3.73 -3.36 3.47
N MET A 95 2.64 -3.73 4.15
CA MET A 95 1.68 -4.70 3.61
C MET A 95 0.42 -4.06 2.99
N VAL A 96 0.13 -2.79 3.24
CA VAL A 96 -1.14 -2.16 2.78
C VAL A 96 -1.32 -2.25 1.27
N ASN A 97 -0.25 -2.09 0.49
CA ASN A 97 -0.32 -2.15 -0.96
C ASN A 97 -0.48 -3.55 -1.55
N THR A 98 -0.44 -4.61 -0.74
CA THR A 98 -0.78 -5.97 -1.21
C THR A 98 -2.26 -6.11 -1.56
N MET A 99 -3.10 -5.20 -1.08
CA MET A 99 -4.53 -5.12 -1.41
C MET A 99 -4.83 -4.24 -2.64
N ALA A 100 -3.82 -3.58 -3.19
CA ALA A 100 -3.98 -2.81 -4.43
C ALA A 100 -4.33 -3.73 -5.60
N ASN A 101 -5.06 -3.22 -6.58
CA ASN A 101 -5.43 -3.93 -7.82
C ASN A 101 -6.35 -5.15 -7.63
N ILE A 102 -7.11 -5.24 -6.55
CA ILE A 102 -8.21 -6.20 -6.43
C ILE A 102 -9.39 -5.66 -7.22
N ASN A 103 -9.90 -6.45 -8.16
CA ASN A 103 -11.02 -6.04 -9.01
C ASN A 103 -12.23 -5.61 -8.16
N GLY A 104 -12.76 -4.42 -8.46
CA GLY A 104 -13.91 -3.85 -7.77
C GLY A 104 -13.61 -3.20 -6.43
N VAL A 105 -12.36 -3.23 -5.94
CA VAL A 105 -11.92 -2.54 -4.73
C VAL A 105 -11.29 -1.21 -5.11
N LYS A 106 -11.85 -0.11 -4.60
CA LYS A 106 -11.32 1.24 -4.76
C LYS A 106 -10.73 1.83 -3.48
N ILE A 107 -11.08 1.27 -2.32
CA ILE A 107 -10.55 1.66 -1.01
C ILE A 107 -10.02 0.41 -0.31
N TRP A 108 -8.84 0.53 0.31
CA TRP A 108 -8.32 -0.52 1.17
C TRP A 108 -7.61 0.04 2.39
N VAL A 109 -7.71 -0.70 3.50
CA VAL A 109 -7.17 -0.28 4.79
C VAL A 109 -6.52 -1.44 5.53
N ASN A 110 -5.36 -1.17 6.11
CA ASN A 110 -4.67 -2.09 6.99
C ASN A 110 -4.69 -1.56 8.43
N PHE A 111 -5.33 -2.30 9.33
CA PHE A 111 -5.31 -2.05 10.76
C PHE A 111 -4.30 -2.98 11.44
N THR A 112 -3.39 -2.42 12.22
CA THR A 112 -2.34 -3.18 12.91
C THR A 112 -2.24 -2.75 14.37
N GLU A 113 -2.46 -3.67 15.30
CA GLU A 113 -2.28 -3.38 16.72
C GLU A 113 -0.82 -3.08 17.06
N ASP A 114 -0.60 -1.95 17.77
CA ASP A 114 0.69 -1.48 18.25
C ASP A 114 0.58 -1.00 19.71
N GLY A 115 0.99 -1.83 20.64
CA GLY A 115 0.75 -1.58 22.06
C GLY A 115 -0.76 -1.43 22.33
N GLU A 116 -1.19 -0.32 22.92
CA GLU A 116 -2.60 -0.04 23.21
C GLU A 116 -3.34 0.63 22.03
N ASN A 117 -2.61 0.96 20.97
CA ASN A 117 -3.14 1.64 19.81
C ASN A 117 -3.34 0.68 18.62
N VAL A 118 -4.00 1.18 17.59
CA VAL A 118 -4.14 0.53 16.30
C VAL A 118 -3.69 1.50 15.21
N LEU A 119 -2.65 1.12 14.47
CA LEU A 119 -2.22 1.86 13.30
C LEU A 119 -3.19 1.57 12.15
N ALA A 120 -3.73 2.61 11.54
CA ALA A 120 -4.57 2.53 10.35
C ALA A 120 -3.85 3.15 9.16
N GLU A 121 -3.58 2.37 8.13
CA GLU A 121 -3.04 2.83 6.85
C GLU A 121 -4.09 2.67 5.77
N LEU A 122 -4.52 3.80 5.20
CA LEU A 122 -5.59 3.89 4.22
C LEU A 122 -5.02 4.18 2.84
N ARG A 123 -5.56 3.54 1.83
CA ARG A 123 -5.24 3.79 0.41
C ARG A 123 -6.51 3.76 -0.41
N SER A 124 -6.48 4.45 -1.55
CA SER A 124 -7.58 4.43 -2.52
C SER A 124 -7.09 4.57 -3.95
N ASP A 125 -7.96 4.20 -4.87
CA ASP A 125 -7.87 4.49 -6.30
C ASP A 125 -8.95 5.50 -6.67
N GLY A 126 -8.54 6.78 -6.73
CA GLY A 126 -9.39 7.90 -7.17
C GLY A 126 -10.26 8.56 -6.09
N ILE A 127 -10.60 7.86 -5.01
CA ILE A 127 -11.48 8.37 -3.94
C ILE A 127 -10.66 9.18 -2.93
N ASP A 128 -11.22 10.28 -2.40
CA ASP A 128 -10.58 11.06 -1.34
C ASP A 128 -10.89 10.48 0.04
N ILE A 129 -9.91 9.77 0.61
CA ILE A 129 -10.00 9.16 1.94
C ILE A 129 -9.40 10.01 3.06
N ASN A 130 -8.76 11.13 2.72
CA ASN A 130 -8.10 11.97 3.72
C ASN A 130 -9.07 12.57 4.77
N PRO A 131 -10.29 13.02 4.41
CA PRO A 131 -11.24 13.53 5.40
C PRO A 131 -11.58 12.51 6.49
N ILE A 132 -11.68 11.22 6.14
CA ILE A 132 -11.91 10.16 7.13
C ILE A 132 -10.69 10.03 8.05
N ALA A 133 -9.47 9.95 7.52
CA ALA A 133 -8.27 9.88 8.35
C ALA A 133 -8.19 11.07 9.33
N VAL A 134 -8.49 12.29 8.87
CA VAL A 134 -8.49 13.51 9.69
C VAL A 134 -9.55 13.44 10.79
N ALA A 135 -10.75 12.92 10.52
CA ALA A 135 -11.80 12.76 11.52
C ALA A 135 -11.38 11.85 12.70
N TYR A 136 -10.46 10.92 12.46
CA TYR A 136 -9.87 10.04 13.47
C TYR A 136 -8.50 10.53 13.98
N GLY A 137 -8.18 11.82 13.82
CA GLY A 137 -6.96 12.44 14.35
C GLY A 137 -5.69 12.13 13.55
N GLY A 138 -5.85 11.61 12.35
CA GLY A 138 -4.76 11.32 11.43
C GLY A 138 -4.60 12.36 10.34
N GLY A 139 -4.11 11.94 9.16
CA GLY A 139 -3.92 12.80 7.99
C GLY A 139 -3.18 12.11 6.88
N GLY A 140 -2.80 12.90 5.87
CA GLY A 140 -2.08 12.41 4.70
C GLY A 140 -2.51 13.11 3.42
N HIS A 141 -2.59 12.33 2.35
CA HIS A 141 -2.98 12.80 1.02
C HIS A 141 -4.29 12.14 0.59
N LYS A 142 -4.91 12.67 -0.46
CA LYS A 142 -6.17 12.19 -1.04
C LYS A 142 -6.27 10.66 -1.11
N ALA A 143 -5.26 10.00 -1.68
CA ALA A 143 -5.26 8.55 -1.92
C ALA A 143 -4.37 7.74 -0.96
N ALA A 144 -3.72 8.37 0.01
CA ALA A 144 -2.80 7.74 0.95
C ALA A 144 -2.79 8.50 2.27
N SER A 145 -3.47 7.99 3.26
CA SER A 145 -3.62 8.59 4.59
C SER A 145 -3.44 7.55 5.68
N GLY A 146 -3.25 8.00 6.91
CA GLY A 146 -3.13 7.12 8.07
C GLY A 146 -3.59 7.81 9.35
N ALA A 147 -3.91 7.00 10.36
CA ALA A 147 -4.26 7.45 11.69
C ALA A 147 -3.75 6.48 12.75
N THR A 148 -3.62 6.97 13.98
CA THR A 148 -3.37 6.14 15.16
C THR A 148 -4.63 6.13 16.01
N LEU A 149 -5.30 4.99 16.05
CA LEU A 149 -6.58 4.79 16.71
C LEU A 149 -6.36 4.25 18.13
N LYS A 150 -7.27 4.57 19.03
CA LYS A 150 -7.16 4.19 20.45
C LYS A 150 -7.65 2.78 20.75
N SER A 151 -8.40 2.17 19.82
CA SER A 151 -9.01 0.86 20.06
C SER A 151 -9.44 0.16 18.76
N LYS A 152 -9.71 -1.13 18.89
CA LYS A 152 -10.36 -1.92 17.83
C LYS A 152 -11.75 -1.37 17.48
N ALA A 153 -12.48 -0.82 18.45
CA ALA A 153 -13.80 -0.22 18.20
C ALA A 153 -13.68 0.98 17.25
N GLU A 154 -12.72 1.88 17.47
CA GLU A 154 -12.44 2.97 16.54
C GLU A 154 -12.04 2.47 15.13
N ALA A 155 -11.26 1.39 15.05
CA ALA A 155 -10.89 0.81 13.76
C ALA A 155 -12.11 0.28 12.99
N LEU A 156 -13.06 -0.36 13.68
CA LEU A 156 -14.30 -0.82 13.07
C LEU A 156 -15.21 0.33 12.66
N SER A 157 -15.31 1.39 13.47
CA SER A 157 -16.06 2.60 13.10
C SER A 157 -15.45 3.28 11.86
N MET A 158 -14.11 3.40 11.80
CA MET A 158 -13.43 3.91 10.60
C MET A 158 -13.71 3.04 9.37
N LEU A 159 -13.72 1.72 9.52
CA LEU A 159 -14.06 0.80 8.43
C LEU A 159 -15.49 0.99 7.93
N GLU A 160 -16.45 1.23 8.83
CA GLU A 160 -17.85 1.53 8.46
C GLU A 160 -17.96 2.85 7.70
N ASP A 161 -17.21 3.89 8.10
CA ASP A 161 -17.18 5.17 7.38
C ASP A 161 -16.55 5.03 5.99
N LEU A 162 -15.46 4.26 5.86
CA LEU A 162 -14.86 3.94 4.56
C LEU A 162 -15.80 3.13 3.67
N ASP A 163 -16.54 2.17 4.25
CA ASP A 163 -17.53 1.38 3.51
C ASP A 163 -18.68 2.25 2.99
N ARG A 164 -19.17 3.19 3.79
CA ARG A 164 -20.19 4.17 3.38
C ARG A 164 -19.69 5.04 2.24
N LEU A 165 -18.49 5.62 2.38
CA LEU A 165 -17.85 6.43 1.34
C LEU A 165 -17.72 5.64 0.02
N SER A 166 -17.28 4.39 0.10
CA SER A 166 -17.16 3.52 -1.09
C SER A 166 -18.52 3.25 -1.76
N GLY A 167 -19.61 3.23 -0.99
CA GLY A 167 -20.97 3.06 -1.51
C GLY A 167 -21.51 4.30 -2.21
N GLU A 168 -21.10 5.50 -1.78
CA GLU A 168 -21.52 6.79 -2.36
C GLU A 168 -20.80 7.11 -3.69
N GLU A 169 -19.62 6.53 -3.91
CA GLU A 169 -18.76 6.76 -5.07
C GLU A 169 -18.90 5.68 -6.18
N ARG A 170 -20.00 4.92 -6.15
CA ARG A 170 -20.31 3.87 -7.14
C ARG A 170 -21.03 4.39 -8.39
#